data_4ade1de9edddccf35cf52f9802129d38
#
_entry.id   4ade1de9edddccf35cf52f9802129d38
#
_cell.length_a   1.000
_cell.length_b   1.000
_cell.length_c   1.000
_cell.angle_alpha   90.00
_cell.angle_beta   90.00
_cell.angle_gamma   90.00
#
_symmetry.space_group_name_H-M   'P 1'
#
loop_
_entity.id
_entity.type
_entity.pdbx_description
1 polymer ?
#
loop_
_entity_poly.entity_id
_entity_poly.type
_entity_poly.pdbx_seq_one_letter_code
_entity_poly.pdbx_strand_id
1 'polypeptide(L)'
;EEPRMLSEKACNRRMKKPIYYAMILEAAGYVDCTFCGHTNTTGDVLMCAMDCIGMQEGVDVPSILAIVETPGFEGPEGNRIVFADCGLNPEPGAEELASIAIASADNTKALMGWEPRTAFLSFSTCGSGTAGSVDKILEALKIAKERRPDLKIDGEFQLDTAIDPAVAAKKLDRPSDVAGKANVLIFPELNAANIAVKLVQRFAHGSAYGHTLSGFAKPVADSSRGATVEEI
;
A
#
# COMPACT_ATOMS: atom_id res chain seq x y z
N GLU A 1 -22.54 -3.73 9.12
CA GLU A 1 -23.66 -3.84 8.16
C GLU A 1 -23.64 -5.25 7.58
N GLU A 2 -24.82 -5.93 7.57
CA GLU A 2 -24.94 -7.24 6.91
C GLU A 2 -24.61 -7.11 5.41
N PRO A 3 -23.82 -8.05 4.85
CA PRO A 3 -23.51 -8.00 3.43
C PRO A 3 -24.80 -8.02 2.61
N ARG A 4 -24.97 -7.05 1.72
CA ARG A 4 -26.14 -6.97 0.81
C ARG A 4 -26.20 -8.24 -0.03
N MET A 5 -27.06 -9.16 0.34
CA MET A 5 -27.32 -10.36 -0.45
C MET A 5 -27.85 -9.96 -1.84
N LEU A 6 -27.07 -10.29 -2.86
CA LEU A 6 -27.51 -10.08 -4.25
C LEU A 6 -28.62 -11.07 -4.59
N SER A 7 -29.65 -10.62 -5.35
CA SER A 7 -30.62 -11.55 -5.89
C SER A 7 -29.97 -12.54 -6.87
N GLU A 8 -30.50 -13.74 -6.97
CA GLU A 8 -30.02 -14.77 -7.91
C GLU A 8 -29.89 -14.24 -9.35
N LYS A 9 -30.88 -13.44 -9.80
CA LYS A 9 -30.84 -12.78 -11.11
C LYS A 9 -29.66 -11.82 -11.25
N ALA A 10 -29.29 -11.10 -10.20
CA ALA A 10 -28.14 -10.20 -10.20
C ALA A 10 -26.82 -10.99 -10.22
N CYS A 11 -26.72 -12.09 -9.45
CA CYS A 11 -25.59 -13.01 -9.48
C CYS A 11 -25.40 -13.60 -10.88
N ASN A 12 -26.45 -14.17 -11.46
CA ASN A 12 -26.40 -14.76 -12.80
C ASN A 12 -26.00 -13.76 -13.89
N ARG A 13 -26.38 -12.49 -13.75
CA ARG A 13 -25.95 -11.42 -14.67
C ARG A 13 -24.46 -11.09 -14.51
N ARG A 14 -23.97 -11.00 -13.26
CA ARG A 14 -22.56 -10.72 -12.95
C ARG A 14 -21.65 -11.85 -13.41
N MET A 15 -22.03 -13.10 -13.18
CA MET A 15 -21.31 -14.31 -13.61
C MET A 15 -21.05 -14.41 -15.12
N LYS A 16 -21.84 -13.69 -15.94
CA LYS A 16 -21.60 -13.59 -17.40
C LYS A 16 -20.42 -12.69 -17.77
N LYS A 17 -19.92 -11.89 -16.84
CA LYS A 17 -18.75 -11.04 -17.06
C LYS A 17 -17.51 -11.82 -16.68
N PRO A 18 -16.49 -11.96 -17.57
CA PRO A 18 -15.29 -12.76 -17.30
C PRO A 18 -14.57 -12.39 -16.01
N ILE A 19 -14.49 -11.09 -15.70
CA ILE A 19 -13.84 -10.58 -14.48
C ILE A 19 -14.53 -11.08 -13.20
N TYR A 20 -15.86 -11.07 -13.14
CA TYR A 20 -16.61 -11.62 -12.00
C TYR A 20 -16.44 -13.13 -11.90
N TYR A 21 -16.46 -13.83 -13.03
CA TYR A 21 -16.29 -15.28 -13.06
C TYR A 21 -14.91 -15.69 -12.52
N ALA A 22 -13.84 -15.00 -12.97
CA ALA A 22 -12.48 -15.25 -12.50
C ALA A 22 -12.34 -15.05 -10.97
N MET A 23 -12.81 -13.91 -10.45
CA MET A 23 -12.73 -13.62 -9.01
C MET A 23 -13.61 -14.52 -8.15
N ILE A 24 -14.73 -15.02 -8.68
CA ILE A 24 -15.54 -16.04 -7.98
C ILE A 24 -14.82 -17.38 -7.92
N LEU A 25 -14.11 -17.79 -8.98
CA LEU A 25 -13.27 -18.99 -8.94
C LEU A 25 -12.18 -18.88 -7.87
N GLU A 26 -11.56 -17.71 -7.74
CA GLU A 26 -10.57 -17.45 -6.70
C GLU A 26 -11.20 -17.44 -5.31
N ALA A 27 -12.32 -16.76 -5.13
CA ALA A 27 -13.06 -16.75 -3.85
C ALA A 27 -13.43 -18.18 -3.42
N ALA A 28 -13.85 -19.03 -4.36
CA ALA A 28 -14.19 -20.44 -4.13
C ALA A 28 -12.97 -21.38 -3.99
N GLY A 29 -11.75 -20.90 -4.18
CA GLY A 29 -10.51 -21.65 -4.01
C GLY A 29 -10.15 -22.58 -5.19
N TYR A 30 -10.71 -22.34 -6.38
CA TYR A 30 -10.34 -23.06 -7.60
C TYR A 30 -9.06 -22.54 -8.25
N VAL A 31 -8.69 -21.28 -7.98
CA VAL A 31 -7.46 -20.65 -8.44
C VAL A 31 -6.85 -19.85 -7.29
N ASP A 32 -5.54 -19.56 -7.37
CA ASP A 32 -4.77 -18.94 -6.31
C ASP A 32 -4.78 -17.40 -6.37
N CYS A 33 -4.96 -16.83 -7.57
CA CYS A 33 -5.02 -15.38 -7.79
C CYS A 33 -5.83 -15.04 -9.04
N THR A 34 -6.26 -13.79 -9.12
CA THR A 34 -6.88 -13.23 -10.32
C THR A 34 -6.03 -12.08 -10.85
N PHE A 35 -5.59 -12.20 -12.12
CA PHE A 35 -4.89 -11.14 -12.86
C PHE A 35 -5.81 -10.59 -13.94
N CYS A 36 -6.06 -9.28 -13.92
CA CYS A 36 -6.95 -8.62 -14.88
C CYS A 36 -6.44 -7.21 -15.26
N GLY A 37 -7.30 -6.35 -15.82
CA GLY A 37 -6.99 -4.96 -16.13
C GLY A 37 -6.84 -4.65 -17.61
N HIS A 38 -6.28 -5.53 -18.43
CA HIS A 38 -6.01 -5.25 -19.86
C HIS A 38 -7.27 -4.81 -20.65
N THR A 39 -8.43 -5.35 -20.34
CA THR A 39 -9.73 -5.02 -20.95
C THR A 39 -10.72 -4.34 -20.01
N ASN A 40 -10.32 -4.12 -18.77
CA ASN A 40 -11.14 -3.53 -17.72
C ASN A 40 -10.46 -2.27 -17.16
N THR A 41 -11.21 -1.38 -16.56
CA THR A 41 -10.63 -0.26 -15.79
C THR A 41 -10.23 -0.76 -14.41
N THR A 42 -9.23 -0.11 -13.78
CA THR A 42 -8.87 -0.39 -12.37
C THR A 42 -10.09 -0.29 -11.45
N GLY A 43 -11.00 0.66 -11.69
CA GLY A 43 -12.24 0.78 -10.94
C GLY A 43 -13.16 -0.44 -11.06
N ASP A 44 -13.25 -1.04 -12.27
CA ASP A 44 -14.01 -2.29 -12.45
C ASP A 44 -13.37 -3.45 -11.71
N VAL A 45 -12.04 -3.55 -11.74
CA VAL A 45 -11.27 -4.58 -11.02
C VAL A 45 -11.51 -4.47 -9.52
N LEU A 46 -11.35 -3.28 -8.96
CA LEU A 46 -11.56 -3.00 -7.54
C LEU A 46 -12.98 -3.35 -7.10
N MET A 47 -13.99 -2.89 -7.85
CA MET A 47 -15.39 -3.17 -7.53
C MET A 47 -15.69 -4.67 -7.55
N CYS A 48 -15.15 -5.40 -8.53
CA CYS A 48 -15.33 -6.85 -8.60
C CYS A 48 -14.62 -7.58 -7.45
N ALA A 49 -13.40 -7.14 -7.10
CA ALA A 49 -12.63 -7.71 -5.99
C ALA A 49 -13.34 -7.48 -4.65
N MET A 50 -13.83 -6.26 -4.41
CA MET A 50 -14.62 -5.96 -3.20
C MET A 50 -15.90 -6.79 -3.13
N ASP A 51 -16.60 -6.98 -4.26
CA ASP A 51 -17.84 -7.77 -4.31
C ASP A 51 -17.61 -9.28 -4.11
N CYS A 52 -16.51 -9.84 -4.59
CA CYS A 52 -16.30 -11.29 -4.68
C CYS A 52 -15.29 -11.83 -3.67
N ILE A 53 -14.22 -11.10 -3.39
CA ILE A 53 -13.11 -11.50 -2.54
C ILE A 53 -13.23 -10.86 -1.16
N GLY A 54 -13.56 -9.56 -1.13
CA GLY A 54 -13.63 -8.78 0.10
C GLY A 54 -12.28 -8.31 0.60
N MET A 55 -12.33 -7.55 1.70
CA MET A 55 -11.13 -6.97 2.31
C MET A 55 -10.48 -7.94 3.29
N GLN A 56 -9.18 -7.81 3.48
CA GLN A 56 -8.41 -8.45 4.55
C GLN A 56 -8.91 -7.97 5.91
N GLU A 57 -8.83 -8.82 6.93
CA GLU A 57 -9.20 -8.45 8.30
C GLU A 57 -8.37 -7.25 8.80
N GLY A 58 -9.05 -6.25 9.37
CA GLY A 58 -8.43 -5.02 9.88
C GLY A 58 -8.02 -4.01 8.81
N VAL A 59 -8.43 -4.22 7.56
CA VAL A 59 -8.18 -3.31 6.43
C VAL A 59 -9.51 -2.82 5.84
N ASP A 60 -9.72 -1.52 5.83
CA ASP A 60 -10.99 -0.91 5.42
C ASP A 60 -11.02 -0.48 3.95
N VAL A 61 -9.84 -0.21 3.37
CA VAL A 61 -9.70 0.28 1.99
C VAL A 61 -8.60 -0.44 1.23
N PRO A 62 -8.79 -0.70 -0.07
CA PRO A 62 -7.70 -1.19 -0.92
C PRO A 62 -6.69 -0.07 -1.18
N SER A 63 -5.46 -0.44 -1.45
CA SER A 63 -4.38 0.48 -1.79
C SER A 63 -3.48 -0.08 -2.89
N ILE A 64 -2.59 0.75 -3.42
CA ILE A 64 -1.54 0.30 -4.34
C ILE A 64 -0.18 0.50 -3.70
N LEU A 65 0.58 -0.57 -3.58
CA LEU A 65 2.00 -0.48 -3.26
C LEU A 65 2.85 -0.58 -4.54
N ALA A 66 3.97 0.14 -4.54
CA ALA A 66 5.00 0.02 -5.56
C ALA A 66 6.34 -0.35 -4.91
N ILE A 67 7.05 -1.30 -5.50
CA ILE A 67 8.44 -1.60 -5.16
C ILE A 67 9.31 -0.65 -5.99
N VAL A 68 9.98 0.28 -5.32
CA VAL A 68 10.79 1.31 -5.97
C VAL A 68 12.25 0.93 -5.86
N GLU A 69 12.93 0.81 -6.99
CA GLU A 69 14.35 0.61 -7.10
C GLU A 69 15.02 1.95 -7.42
N THR A 70 15.93 2.39 -6.55
CA THR A 70 16.55 3.71 -6.64
C THR A 70 18.07 3.57 -6.72
N PRO A 71 18.68 3.79 -7.89
CA PRO A 71 20.15 3.81 -8.01
C PRO A 71 20.77 4.83 -7.05
N GLY A 72 21.83 4.42 -6.35
CA GLY A 72 22.54 5.27 -5.37
C GLY A 72 21.88 5.32 -3.98
N PHE A 73 20.77 4.65 -3.76
CA PHE A 73 20.23 4.39 -2.43
C PHE A 73 20.71 3.02 -1.94
N GLU A 74 21.15 2.96 -0.68
CA GLU A 74 21.55 1.71 -0.01
C GLU A 74 20.85 1.64 1.35
N GLY A 75 19.71 0.98 1.35
CA GLY A 75 18.95 0.66 2.56
C GLY A 75 19.21 -0.75 3.07
N PRO A 76 18.49 -1.20 4.11
CA PRO A 76 18.62 -2.56 4.65
C PRO A 76 18.35 -3.68 3.63
N GLU A 77 17.55 -3.41 2.61
CA GLU A 77 17.22 -4.33 1.50
C GLU A 77 17.89 -3.90 0.18
N GLY A 78 19.07 -3.28 0.26
CA GLY A 78 19.80 -2.74 -0.88
C GLY A 78 19.15 -1.48 -1.44
N ASN A 79 19.03 -1.39 -2.76
CA ASN A 79 18.52 -0.21 -3.45
C ASN A 79 16.98 -0.19 -3.62
N ARG A 80 16.26 -1.10 -2.95
CA ARG A 80 14.81 -1.25 -3.07
C ARG A 80 14.08 -0.84 -1.80
N ILE A 81 12.91 -0.21 -1.98
CA ILE A 81 12.05 0.27 -0.92
C ILE A 81 10.60 0.26 -1.40
N VAL A 82 9.64 0.08 -0.50
CA VAL A 82 8.20 0.05 -0.83
C VAL A 82 7.58 1.41 -0.56
N PHE A 83 6.79 1.92 -1.51
CA PHE A 83 5.97 3.13 -1.39
C PHE A 83 4.49 2.77 -1.41
N ALA A 84 3.68 3.37 -0.55
CA ALA A 84 2.22 3.27 -0.53
C ALA A 84 1.55 4.52 0.10
N ASP A 85 0.33 4.86 -0.25
CA ASP A 85 -0.45 4.44 -1.42
C ASP A 85 -0.03 5.24 -2.65
N CYS A 86 0.24 4.56 -3.76
CA CYS A 86 0.77 5.21 -4.97
C CYS A 86 -0.30 5.47 -6.04
N GLY A 87 -1.56 5.04 -5.84
CA GLY A 87 -2.48 5.06 -6.95
C GLY A 87 -3.99 5.02 -6.69
N LEU A 88 -4.49 4.86 -5.47
CA LEU A 88 -5.92 4.69 -5.24
C LEU A 88 -6.60 5.76 -4.38
N ASN A 89 -6.01 6.13 -3.26
CA ASN A 89 -6.67 6.97 -2.26
C ASN A 89 -6.14 8.41 -2.32
N PRO A 90 -6.88 9.37 -2.95
CA PRO A 90 -6.38 10.73 -3.13
C PRO A 90 -6.11 11.46 -1.82
N GLU A 91 -7.02 11.40 -0.88
CA GLU A 91 -6.96 12.08 0.43
C GLU A 91 -7.41 11.13 1.56
N PRO A 92 -6.63 10.10 1.89
CA PRO A 92 -7.02 9.13 2.90
C PRO A 92 -7.12 9.78 4.29
N GLY A 93 -8.14 9.39 5.05
CA GLY A 93 -8.27 9.72 6.46
C GLY A 93 -7.33 8.89 7.34
N ALA A 94 -7.38 9.09 8.66
CA ALA A 94 -6.50 8.38 9.59
C ALA A 94 -6.75 6.85 9.59
N GLU A 95 -8.00 6.42 9.58
CA GLU A 95 -8.41 5.01 9.52
C GLU A 95 -7.91 4.34 8.22
N GLU A 96 -8.08 5.03 7.09
CA GLU A 96 -7.65 4.56 5.78
C GLU A 96 -6.12 4.47 5.70
N LEU A 97 -5.39 5.46 6.21
CA LEU A 97 -3.93 5.42 6.27
C LEU A 97 -3.40 4.28 7.16
N ALA A 98 -4.06 4.00 8.28
CA ALA A 98 -3.74 2.85 9.12
C ALA A 98 -3.94 1.54 8.35
N SER A 99 -5.05 1.40 7.62
CA SER A 99 -5.34 0.25 6.76
C SER A 99 -4.29 0.08 5.65
N ILE A 100 -3.90 1.18 4.98
CA ILE A 100 -2.85 1.20 3.96
C ILE A 100 -1.52 0.71 4.55
N ALA A 101 -1.15 1.18 5.74
CA ALA A 101 0.10 0.78 6.39
C ALA A 101 0.12 -0.72 6.74
N ILE A 102 -0.97 -1.24 7.30
CA ILE A 102 -1.12 -2.66 7.66
C ILE A 102 -1.03 -3.54 6.41
N ALA A 103 -1.84 -3.25 5.39
CA ALA A 103 -1.86 -4.01 4.14
C ALA A 103 -0.50 -3.98 3.42
N SER A 104 0.17 -2.82 3.41
CA SER A 104 1.49 -2.68 2.78
C SER A 104 2.58 -3.46 3.54
N ALA A 105 2.52 -3.51 4.87
CA ALA A 105 3.44 -4.32 5.67
C ALA A 105 3.25 -5.81 5.39
N ASP A 106 2.02 -6.31 5.45
CA ASP A 106 1.71 -7.72 5.19
C ASP A 106 2.11 -8.13 3.77
N ASN A 107 1.80 -7.31 2.76
CA ASN A 107 2.18 -7.60 1.38
C ASN A 107 3.69 -7.51 1.14
N THR A 108 4.40 -6.58 1.78
CA THR A 108 5.85 -6.52 1.72
C THR A 108 6.48 -7.82 2.25
N LYS A 109 5.97 -8.33 3.36
CA LYS A 109 6.42 -9.61 3.92
C LYS A 109 6.10 -10.78 2.99
N ALA A 110 4.91 -10.82 2.44
CA ALA A 110 4.46 -11.92 1.57
C ALA A 110 5.20 -11.95 0.22
N LEU A 111 5.37 -10.78 -0.42
CA LEU A 111 5.96 -10.69 -1.77
C LEU A 111 7.49 -10.70 -1.75
N MET A 112 8.09 -10.01 -0.79
CA MET A 112 9.54 -9.78 -0.75
C MET A 112 10.27 -10.66 0.27
N GLY A 113 9.54 -11.29 1.21
CA GLY A 113 10.13 -12.00 2.34
C GLY A 113 10.83 -11.09 3.35
N TRP A 114 10.64 -9.78 3.26
CA TRP A 114 11.27 -8.81 4.16
C TRP A 114 10.55 -8.75 5.50
N GLU A 115 11.29 -8.38 6.54
CA GLU A 115 10.69 -7.92 7.79
C GLU A 115 10.25 -6.45 7.60
N PRO A 116 8.93 -6.15 7.59
CA PRO A 116 8.46 -4.81 7.31
C PRO A 116 8.85 -3.84 8.43
N ARG A 117 9.41 -2.71 8.07
CA ARG A 117 9.66 -1.56 8.93
C ARG A 117 8.98 -0.36 8.31
N THR A 118 7.75 -0.11 8.75
CA THR A 118 6.80 0.80 8.13
C THR A 118 6.88 2.18 8.75
N ALA A 119 7.24 3.18 7.97
CA ALA A 119 7.33 4.57 8.40
C ALA A 119 6.15 5.39 7.86
N PHE A 120 5.41 6.07 8.73
CA PHE A 120 4.49 7.12 8.34
C PHE A 120 5.26 8.42 8.05
N LEU A 121 5.17 8.89 6.80
CA LEU A 121 5.88 10.09 6.34
C LEU A 121 5.10 11.37 6.60
N SER A 122 5.85 12.42 6.94
CA SER A 122 5.37 13.77 7.14
C SER A 122 6.49 14.76 6.84
N PHE A 123 6.17 16.05 6.76
CA PHE A 123 7.18 17.12 6.82
C PHE A 123 7.71 17.33 8.25
N SER A 124 7.04 16.76 9.26
CA SER A 124 7.41 16.77 10.68
C SER A 124 8.14 15.48 11.08
N THR A 125 8.99 15.58 12.08
CA THR A 125 9.59 14.43 12.79
C THR A 125 9.44 14.67 14.29
N CYS A 126 8.75 13.75 14.98
CA CYS A 126 8.59 13.76 16.43
C CYS A 126 8.14 15.13 16.99
N GLY A 127 7.13 15.74 16.37
CA GLY A 127 6.57 17.03 16.81
C GLY A 127 7.34 18.26 16.37
N SER A 128 8.29 18.14 15.42
CA SER A 128 9.04 19.30 14.90
C SER A 128 8.17 20.29 14.10
N GLY A 129 7.00 19.88 13.67
CA GLY A 129 6.01 20.70 12.96
C GLY A 129 4.60 20.40 13.43
N THR A 130 3.69 21.37 13.24
CA THR A 130 2.28 21.26 13.61
C THR A 130 1.39 21.63 12.45
N ALA A 131 0.45 20.75 12.10
CA ALA A 131 -0.59 20.98 11.10
C ALA A 131 -1.63 19.87 11.20
N GLY A 132 -2.85 20.10 10.68
CA GLY A 132 -3.88 19.05 10.63
C GLY A 132 -3.44 17.78 9.87
N SER A 133 -2.52 17.92 8.90
CA SER A 133 -1.92 16.77 8.21
C SER A 133 -0.99 15.96 9.12
N VAL A 134 -0.32 16.60 10.09
CA VAL A 134 0.49 15.90 11.12
C VAL A 134 -0.42 15.18 12.10
N ASP A 135 -1.48 15.84 12.58
CA ASP A 135 -2.46 15.24 13.50
C ASP A 135 -3.10 13.99 12.88
N LYS A 136 -3.45 14.04 11.59
CA LYS A 136 -3.94 12.88 10.84
C LYS A 136 -2.96 11.70 10.84
N ILE A 137 -1.67 11.96 10.63
CA ILE A 137 -0.62 10.92 10.62
C ILE A 137 -0.45 10.32 12.02
N LEU A 138 -0.45 11.14 13.06
CA LEU A 138 -0.33 10.66 14.44
C LEU A 138 -1.52 9.78 14.86
N GLU A 139 -2.74 10.15 14.45
CA GLU A 139 -3.92 9.34 14.70
C GLU A 139 -3.87 8.02 13.89
N ALA A 140 -3.45 8.06 12.62
CA ALA A 140 -3.25 6.86 11.79
C ALA A 140 -2.22 5.91 12.41
N LEU A 141 -1.10 6.43 12.90
CA LEU A 141 -0.07 5.65 13.59
C LEU A 141 -0.62 4.95 14.85
N LYS A 142 -1.41 5.68 15.64
CA LYS A 142 -2.04 5.13 16.85
C LYS A 142 -2.99 3.99 16.49
N ILE A 143 -3.89 4.20 15.53
CA ILE A 143 -4.85 3.20 15.06
C ILE A 143 -4.12 1.95 14.53
N ALA A 144 -3.08 2.14 13.70
CA ALA A 144 -2.31 1.02 13.16
C ALA A 144 -1.64 0.19 14.25
N LYS A 145 -1.04 0.83 15.26
CA LYS A 145 -0.42 0.15 16.41
C LYS A 145 -1.44 -0.56 17.29
N GLU A 146 -2.64 -0.02 17.45
CA GLU A 146 -3.73 -0.66 18.20
C GLU A 146 -4.27 -1.90 17.47
N ARG A 147 -4.45 -1.81 16.14
CA ARG A 147 -4.94 -2.92 15.32
C ARG A 147 -3.91 -4.04 15.15
N ARG A 148 -2.63 -3.66 14.97
CA ARG A 148 -1.53 -4.59 14.68
C ARG A 148 -0.28 -4.28 15.51
N PRO A 149 -0.33 -4.59 16.81
CA PRO A 149 0.81 -4.35 17.74
C PRO A 149 2.04 -5.23 17.43
N ASP A 150 1.89 -6.24 16.60
CA ASP A 150 2.95 -7.13 16.12
C ASP A 150 3.83 -6.51 15.03
N LEU A 151 3.33 -5.49 14.32
CA LEU A 151 4.05 -4.85 13.22
C LEU A 151 4.98 -3.74 13.72
N LYS A 152 6.15 -3.63 13.09
CA LYS A 152 7.08 -2.51 13.30
C LYS A 152 6.60 -1.30 12.51
N ILE A 153 5.78 -0.48 13.13
CA ILE A 153 5.24 0.75 12.54
C ILE A 153 5.62 1.93 13.41
N ASP A 154 6.16 3.00 12.83
CA ASP A 154 6.54 4.20 13.58
C ASP A 154 6.44 5.49 12.72
N GLY A 155 6.54 6.66 13.36
CA GLY A 155 6.39 8.00 12.78
C GLY A 155 5.99 9.02 13.84
N GLU A 156 5.62 10.25 13.50
CA GLU A 156 5.73 10.75 12.11
C GLU A 156 7.19 11.08 11.82
N PHE A 157 7.64 10.80 10.61
CA PHE A 157 9.02 11.05 10.19
C PHE A 157 9.11 11.81 8.87
N GLN A 158 10.08 12.71 8.77
CA GLN A 158 10.58 13.14 7.48
C GLN A 158 11.29 11.97 6.78
N LEU A 159 11.34 12.00 5.45
CA LEU A 159 11.92 10.92 4.65
C LEU A 159 13.35 10.58 5.07
N ASP A 160 14.20 11.60 5.26
CA ASP A 160 15.58 11.42 5.69
C ASP A 160 15.69 10.70 7.04
N THR A 161 14.82 11.05 7.98
CA THR A 161 14.75 10.38 9.28
C THR A 161 14.29 8.93 9.18
N ALA A 162 13.39 8.64 8.26
CA ALA A 162 12.89 7.28 8.07
C ALA A 162 13.96 6.32 7.53
N ILE A 163 14.84 6.80 6.63
CA ILE A 163 15.75 5.93 5.85
C ILE A 163 17.23 6.09 6.14
N ASP A 164 17.67 7.18 6.78
CA ASP A 164 19.08 7.44 7.10
C ASP A 164 19.36 7.27 8.60
N PRO A 165 20.15 6.25 9.00
CA PRO A 165 20.47 6.01 10.40
C PRO A 165 21.18 7.18 11.09
N ALA A 166 22.02 7.93 10.37
CA ALA A 166 22.75 9.05 10.96
C ALA A 166 21.83 10.24 11.22
N VAL A 167 20.83 10.45 10.37
CA VAL A 167 19.79 11.48 10.56
C VAL A 167 18.85 11.07 11.69
N ALA A 168 18.41 9.82 11.70
CA ALA A 168 17.56 9.29 12.77
C ALA A 168 18.20 9.46 14.15
N ALA A 169 19.48 9.10 14.29
CA ALA A 169 20.22 9.22 15.54
C ALA A 169 20.34 10.67 16.05
N LYS A 170 20.24 11.67 15.16
CA LYS A 170 20.28 13.10 15.52
C LYS A 170 18.93 13.69 15.86
N LYS A 171 17.87 13.18 15.22
CA LYS A 171 16.52 13.77 15.33
C LYS A 171 15.61 13.06 16.34
N LEU A 172 15.91 11.79 16.68
CA LEU A 172 15.14 11.05 17.68
C LEU A 172 15.83 11.04 19.04
N ASP A 173 15.06 11.30 20.07
CA ASP A 173 15.43 11.18 21.49
C ASP A 173 14.91 9.89 22.13
N ARG A 174 14.30 9.01 21.35
CA ARG A 174 13.71 7.74 21.75
C ARG A 174 14.15 6.58 20.85
N PRO A 175 14.16 5.33 21.34
CA PRO A 175 14.41 4.17 20.47
C PRO A 175 13.30 3.98 19.44
N SER A 176 13.68 3.49 18.25
CA SER A 176 12.75 3.12 17.18
C SER A 176 13.27 1.90 16.43
N ASP A 177 12.35 0.97 16.13
CA ASP A 177 12.65 -0.19 15.28
C ASP A 177 12.52 0.14 13.78
N VAL A 178 12.12 1.36 13.43
CA VAL A 178 11.82 1.81 12.08
C VAL A 178 12.73 2.94 11.61
N ALA A 179 12.92 3.98 12.44
CA ALA A 179 13.69 5.15 12.07
C ALA A 179 15.12 4.80 11.59
N GLY A 180 15.54 5.38 10.50
CA GLY A 180 16.84 5.16 9.86
C GLY A 180 16.99 3.82 9.11
N LYS A 181 15.97 2.98 9.11
CA LYS A 181 15.99 1.65 8.48
C LYS A 181 14.64 1.20 7.94
N ALA A 182 13.75 2.17 7.65
CA ALA A 182 12.46 1.90 7.04
C ALA A 182 12.63 1.28 5.65
N ASN A 183 11.79 0.29 5.34
CA ASN A 183 11.71 -0.33 4.02
C ASN A 183 10.29 -0.26 3.42
N VAL A 184 9.32 0.27 4.19
CA VAL A 184 7.96 0.59 3.74
C VAL A 184 7.66 2.03 4.12
N LEU A 185 7.33 2.86 3.14
CA LEU A 185 7.03 4.28 3.30
C LEU A 185 5.56 4.55 3.01
N ILE A 186 4.83 5.05 4.01
CA ILE A 186 3.44 5.43 3.90
C ILE A 186 3.35 6.94 3.73
N PHE A 187 2.88 7.37 2.57
CA PHE A 187 2.73 8.78 2.22
C PHE A 187 1.43 9.35 2.80
N PRO A 188 1.40 10.64 3.16
CA PRO A 188 0.24 11.27 3.78
C PRO A 188 -1.00 11.36 2.85
N GLU A 189 -0.77 11.33 1.53
CA GLU A 189 -1.81 11.43 0.50
C GLU A 189 -1.21 11.11 -0.90
N LEU A 190 -2.09 10.91 -1.89
CA LEU A 190 -1.69 10.40 -3.21
C LEU A 190 -0.78 11.36 -3.99
N ASN A 191 -0.94 12.69 -3.89
CA ASN A 191 -0.07 13.61 -4.64
C ASN A 191 1.38 13.44 -4.19
N ALA A 192 1.63 13.36 -2.88
CA ALA A 192 2.97 13.15 -2.34
C ALA A 192 3.59 11.84 -2.85
N ALA A 193 2.85 10.74 -2.80
CA ALA A 193 3.33 9.43 -3.25
C ALA A 193 3.57 9.40 -4.78
N ASN A 194 2.61 9.86 -5.56
CA ASN A 194 2.68 9.84 -7.02
C ASN A 194 3.83 10.74 -7.54
N ILE A 195 3.98 11.93 -6.95
CA ILE A 195 5.10 12.83 -7.28
C ILE A 195 6.43 12.18 -6.91
N ALA A 196 6.54 11.57 -5.70
CA ALA A 196 7.76 10.90 -5.26
C ALA A 196 8.19 9.76 -6.20
N VAL A 197 7.26 8.89 -6.62
CA VAL A 197 7.55 7.83 -7.62
C VAL A 197 8.09 8.44 -8.91
N LYS A 198 7.45 9.50 -9.41
CA LYS A 198 7.88 10.17 -10.65
C LYS A 198 9.24 10.86 -10.51
N LEU A 199 9.53 11.45 -9.34
CA LEU A 199 10.85 12.03 -9.06
C LEU A 199 11.94 10.95 -9.09
N VAL A 200 11.72 9.81 -8.46
CA VAL A 200 12.68 8.69 -8.50
C VAL A 200 12.90 8.22 -9.94
N GLN A 201 11.82 7.99 -10.70
CA GLN A 201 11.92 7.54 -12.09
C GLN A 201 12.66 8.54 -12.99
N ARG A 202 12.42 9.84 -12.83
CA ARG A 202 12.95 10.87 -13.74
C ARG A 202 14.30 11.44 -13.33
N PHE A 203 14.54 11.64 -12.03
CA PHE A 203 15.77 12.27 -11.53
C PHE A 203 16.81 11.26 -11.07
N ALA A 204 16.39 10.16 -10.45
CA ALA A 204 17.29 9.12 -10.00
C ALA A 204 17.46 7.96 -10.99
N HIS A 205 16.78 8.01 -12.16
CA HIS A 205 16.76 6.91 -13.13
C HIS A 205 16.34 5.57 -12.51
N GLY A 206 15.50 5.64 -11.48
CA GLY A 206 14.97 4.47 -10.78
C GLY A 206 13.82 3.84 -11.52
N SER A 207 13.45 2.65 -11.08
CA SER A 207 12.30 1.90 -11.57
C SER A 207 11.24 1.74 -10.48
N ALA A 208 9.99 1.71 -10.86
CA ALA A 208 8.90 1.37 -9.95
C ALA A 208 8.19 0.13 -10.52
N TYR A 209 8.19 -0.94 -9.76
CA TYR A 209 7.61 -2.23 -10.13
C TYR A 209 6.33 -2.47 -9.37
N GLY A 210 5.38 -3.09 -10.06
CA GLY A 210 4.11 -3.48 -9.51
C GLY A 210 3.22 -2.28 -9.16
N HIS A 211 2.02 -2.27 -9.68
CA HIS A 211 0.89 -1.62 -9.05
C HIS A 211 0.11 -2.73 -8.37
N THR A 212 0.74 -3.30 -7.31
CA THR A 212 0.15 -4.43 -6.58
C THR A 212 -1.01 -3.94 -5.76
N LEU A 213 -2.19 -4.48 -6.04
CA LEU A 213 -3.39 -4.22 -5.24
C LEU A 213 -3.23 -4.85 -3.86
N SER A 214 -3.40 -4.03 -2.84
CA SER A 214 -3.24 -4.40 -1.43
C SER A 214 -4.55 -4.27 -0.67
N GLY A 215 -4.71 -5.06 0.39
CA GLY A 215 -5.84 -4.97 1.29
C GLY A 215 -6.98 -5.94 0.98
N PHE A 216 -6.91 -6.73 -0.08
CA PHE A 216 -7.88 -7.80 -0.34
C PHE A 216 -7.56 -9.07 0.43
N ALA A 217 -8.59 -9.87 0.73
CA ALA A 217 -8.46 -11.13 1.46
C ALA A 217 -7.71 -12.21 0.66
N LYS A 218 -7.61 -12.05 -0.67
CA LYS A 218 -6.84 -12.91 -1.58
C LYS A 218 -6.11 -12.07 -2.63
N PRO A 219 -5.06 -12.62 -3.29
CA PRO A 219 -4.23 -11.87 -4.24
C PRO A 219 -4.99 -11.46 -5.50
N VAL A 220 -5.14 -10.18 -5.73
CA VAL A 220 -5.69 -9.61 -6.98
C VAL A 220 -4.64 -8.71 -7.62
N ALA A 221 -4.42 -8.87 -8.91
CA ALA A 221 -3.53 -8.02 -9.68
C ALA A 221 -4.28 -7.32 -10.81
N ASP A 222 -3.89 -6.07 -11.04
CA ASP A 222 -4.41 -5.21 -12.11
C ASP A 222 -3.26 -4.72 -12.99
N SER A 223 -3.41 -4.78 -14.31
CA SER A 223 -2.46 -4.21 -15.25
C SER A 223 -3.07 -3.06 -16.04
N SER A 224 -2.24 -2.13 -16.45
CA SER A 224 -2.67 -1.06 -17.34
C SER A 224 -3.17 -1.62 -18.68
N ARG A 225 -4.19 -1.00 -19.25
CA ARG A 225 -4.67 -1.31 -20.62
C ARG A 225 -3.64 -1.08 -21.71
N GLY A 226 -2.59 -0.32 -21.41
CA GLY A 226 -1.47 -0.07 -22.33
C GLY A 226 -0.18 -0.76 -21.90
N ALA A 227 -0.23 -1.73 -20.98
CA ALA A 227 0.95 -2.46 -20.53
C ALA A 227 1.54 -3.30 -21.65
N THR A 228 2.86 -3.28 -21.77
CA THR A 228 3.62 -4.16 -22.65
C THR A 228 3.82 -5.54 -22.02
N VAL A 229 4.30 -6.51 -22.81
CA VAL A 229 4.60 -7.86 -22.31
C VAL A 229 5.67 -7.83 -21.23
N GLU A 230 6.64 -6.90 -21.35
CA GLU A 230 7.74 -6.73 -20.40
C GLU A 230 7.28 -6.09 -19.07
N GLU A 231 6.15 -5.37 -19.09
CA GLU A 231 5.57 -4.72 -17.90
C GLU A 231 4.60 -5.62 -17.15
N ILE A 232 4.14 -6.71 -17.75
CA ILE A 232 3.27 -7.72 -17.17
C ILE A 232 4.10 -8.86 -16.57
#